data_5f2858b7a27347913aa2441d74e0122d
#
_entry.id   5f2858b7a27347913aa2441d74e0122d
#
_cell.length_a   1.000
_cell.length_b   1.000
_cell.length_c   1.000
_cell.angle_alpha   90.00
_cell.angle_beta   90.00
_cell.angle_gamma   90.00
#
_symmetry.space_group_name_H-M   'P 1'
#
loop_
_entity.id
_entity.type
_entity.pdbx_description
1 polymer ?
#
loop_
_entity_poly.entity_id
_entity_poly.type
_entity_poly.pdbx_seq_one_letter_code
_entity_poly.pdbx_strand_id
1 'polypeptide(L)'
;MKLDHTARGVFPIAPTPFLPDGAVDTNSIDTMCDFYFSAGATGLTILGIMGEAPKLDADEALAISRQVIGRCEIPVIVGVSAPGFAAMRNLARAVMDAGAAGVMIAPPPSLRTDDQIVTYYHNAIEAIGGEIPFVIQDYPLTLSVIMTPAVIRRIVMDLPSCVMLKHEDWPGLEKISALRAFQREGSLRPLSILTGNGGLFLDFEMERGADGAMTGYCFPDMLADVVRLSNDGKRDEAHDLFDAHLPLIRYEQQQGVGLATRKYVLQKRGAIAHDAQRAPAGKLTETARAEIDFLLRRLAKHDPRAHF
;
A
#
# COMPACT_ATOMS: atom_id res chain seq x y z
N MET A 1 4.35 -10.04 15.48
CA MET A 1 4.95 -10.93 14.44
C MET A 1 5.82 -10.03 13.57
N LYS A 2 7.11 -10.35 13.36
CA LYS A 2 7.97 -9.56 12.47
C LYS A 2 7.74 -9.96 11.00
N LEU A 3 7.79 -8.98 10.12
CA LEU A 3 7.70 -9.16 8.67
C LEU A 3 8.92 -9.93 8.15
N ASP A 4 8.71 -10.81 7.18
CA ASP A 4 9.77 -11.51 6.47
C ASP A 4 9.43 -11.66 4.96
N HIS A 5 10.34 -12.28 4.22
CA HIS A 5 10.23 -12.47 2.77
C HIS A 5 9.13 -13.46 2.33
N THR A 6 8.48 -14.15 3.26
CA THR A 6 7.37 -15.09 2.97
C THR A 6 6.00 -14.42 3.00
N ALA A 7 5.93 -13.14 3.37
CA ALA A 7 4.70 -12.38 3.42
C ALA A 7 4.02 -12.35 2.04
N ARG A 8 2.71 -12.65 2.03
CA ARG A 8 1.90 -12.74 0.81
C ARG A 8 0.44 -12.40 1.09
N GLY A 9 -0.35 -12.26 0.05
CA GLY A 9 -1.77 -11.91 0.15
C GLY A 9 -1.99 -10.42 -0.02
N VAL A 10 -2.91 -9.84 0.75
CA VAL A 10 -3.29 -8.44 0.58
C VAL A 10 -2.99 -7.63 1.84
N PHE A 11 -2.19 -6.60 1.66
CA PHE A 11 -1.82 -5.58 2.65
C PHE A 11 -2.42 -4.25 2.22
N PRO A 12 -3.72 -3.97 2.50
CA PRO A 12 -4.32 -2.71 2.10
C PRO A 12 -3.54 -1.50 2.62
N ILE A 13 -3.48 -0.44 1.80
CA ILE A 13 -2.99 0.86 2.26
C ILE A 13 -4.17 1.60 2.87
N ALA A 14 -4.23 1.65 4.18
CA ALA A 14 -5.31 2.31 4.89
C ALA A 14 -5.23 3.84 4.78
N PRO A 15 -6.33 4.54 4.49
CA PRO A 15 -6.40 5.98 4.65
C PRO A 15 -6.42 6.34 6.15
N THR A 16 -6.00 7.54 6.50
CA THR A 16 -6.27 8.08 7.83
C THR A 16 -7.69 8.65 7.85
N PRO A 17 -8.60 8.15 8.70
CA PRO A 17 -9.92 8.74 8.85
C PRO A 17 -9.85 10.12 9.50
N PHE A 18 -10.59 11.09 8.96
CA PHE A 18 -10.71 12.43 9.51
C PHE A 18 -12.16 12.82 9.69
N LEU A 19 -12.43 13.61 10.73
CA LEU A 19 -13.67 14.35 10.90
C LEU A 19 -13.76 15.49 9.87
N PRO A 20 -14.96 16.05 9.61
CA PRO A 20 -15.11 17.14 8.65
C PRO A 20 -14.30 18.40 8.96
N ASP A 21 -13.92 18.62 10.21
CA ASP A 21 -13.07 19.73 10.66
C ASP A 21 -11.55 19.44 10.48
N GLY A 22 -11.19 18.24 10.06
CA GLY A 22 -9.80 17.79 9.84
C GLY A 22 -9.13 17.17 11.05
N ALA A 23 -9.82 17.01 12.19
CA ALA A 23 -9.31 16.22 13.31
C ALA A 23 -9.29 14.72 12.94
N VAL A 24 -8.41 13.94 13.58
CA VAL A 24 -8.35 12.48 13.38
C VAL A 24 -9.62 11.85 13.97
N ASP A 25 -10.31 11.04 13.17
CA ASP A 25 -11.47 10.26 13.62
C ASP A 25 -11.01 8.92 14.20
N THR A 26 -10.71 8.92 15.49
CA THR A 26 -10.21 7.74 16.20
C THR A 26 -11.23 6.59 16.24
N ASN A 27 -12.52 6.88 16.24
CA ASN A 27 -13.57 5.85 16.22
C ASN A 27 -13.56 5.08 14.88
N SER A 28 -13.42 5.81 13.77
CA SER A 28 -13.33 5.19 12.45
C SER A 28 -12.03 4.39 12.24
N ILE A 29 -10.95 4.62 13.01
CA ILE A 29 -9.74 3.80 12.93
C ILE A 29 -10.06 2.34 13.30
N ASP A 30 -10.77 2.09 14.37
CA ASP A 30 -11.11 0.73 14.82
C ASP A 30 -12.06 0.06 13.82
N THR A 31 -13.12 0.77 13.39
CA THR A 31 -14.05 0.27 12.37
C THR A 31 -13.34 -0.08 11.06
N MET A 32 -12.40 0.74 10.65
CA MET A 32 -11.59 0.52 9.44
C MET A 32 -10.69 -0.72 9.57
N CYS A 33 -10.07 -0.94 10.72
CA CYS A 33 -9.27 -2.15 10.97
C CYS A 33 -10.14 -3.40 10.85
N ASP A 34 -11.32 -3.40 11.49
CA ASP A 34 -12.27 -4.52 11.42
C ASP A 34 -12.77 -4.76 9.99
N PHE A 35 -13.04 -3.69 9.25
CA PHE A 35 -13.43 -3.77 7.84
C PHE A 35 -12.35 -4.44 6.99
N TYR A 36 -11.09 -4.03 7.09
CA TYR A 36 -10.00 -4.62 6.32
C TYR A 36 -9.76 -6.09 6.69
N PHE A 37 -9.81 -6.41 7.99
CA PHE A 37 -9.70 -7.79 8.44
C PHE A 37 -10.82 -8.66 7.87
N SER A 38 -12.08 -8.20 7.97
CA SER A 38 -13.26 -8.92 7.44
C SER A 38 -13.21 -9.06 5.91
N ALA A 39 -12.54 -8.16 5.22
CA ALA A 39 -12.33 -8.19 3.77
C ALA A 39 -11.20 -9.14 3.34
N GLY A 40 -10.59 -9.89 4.25
CA GLY A 40 -9.55 -10.88 3.94
C GLY A 40 -8.13 -10.30 3.84
N ALA A 41 -7.89 -9.12 4.42
CA ALA A 41 -6.53 -8.60 4.51
C ALA A 41 -5.63 -9.54 5.33
N THR A 42 -4.42 -9.79 4.82
CA THR A 42 -3.39 -10.62 5.47
C THR A 42 -2.35 -9.79 6.21
N GLY A 43 -2.39 -8.50 6.05
CA GLY A 43 -1.65 -7.47 6.75
C GLY A 43 -2.28 -6.11 6.50
N LEU A 44 -1.77 -5.06 7.13
CA LEU A 44 -2.26 -3.70 6.94
C LEU A 44 -1.06 -2.74 6.82
N THR A 45 -1.16 -1.75 5.94
CA THR A 45 -0.13 -0.72 5.80
C THR A 45 -0.74 0.65 6.09
N ILE A 46 -0.14 1.39 6.99
CA ILE A 46 -0.58 2.73 7.41
C ILE A 46 0.50 3.78 7.18
N LEU A 47 0.15 5.03 7.29
CA LEU A 47 1.03 6.19 7.12
C LEU A 47 1.79 6.19 5.78
N GLY A 48 1.19 5.59 4.74
CA GLY A 48 1.63 5.77 3.37
C GLY A 48 1.07 7.07 2.76
N ILE A 49 1.23 7.23 1.44
CA ILE A 49 0.69 8.39 0.69
C ILE A 49 -0.83 8.48 0.87
N MET A 50 -1.54 7.37 0.79
CA MET A 50 -2.98 7.31 1.06
C MET A 50 -3.36 7.60 2.52
N GLY A 51 -2.47 7.31 3.46
CA GLY A 51 -2.62 7.64 4.88
C GLY A 51 -2.44 9.13 5.16
N GLU A 52 -2.21 9.95 4.14
CA GLU A 52 -2.00 11.39 4.26
C GLU A 52 -0.87 11.75 5.24
N ALA A 53 0.13 10.86 5.40
CA ALA A 53 1.20 10.98 6.38
C ALA A 53 1.89 12.37 6.42
N PRO A 54 2.16 13.05 5.28
CA PRO A 54 2.76 14.39 5.31
C PRO A 54 1.88 15.48 5.94
N LYS A 55 0.61 15.18 6.23
CA LYS A 55 -0.35 16.11 6.84
C LYS A 55 -0.56 15.86 8.34
N LEU A 56 0.11 14.87 8.88
CA LEU A 56 0.08 14.52 10.30
C LEU A 56 1.30 15.10 11.00
N ASP A 57 1.14 15.54 12.24
CA ASP A 57 2.29 15.78 13.09
C ASP A 57 2.84 14.47 13.67
N ALA A 58 3.97 14.55 14.38
CA ALA A 58 4.66 13.36 14.88
C ALA A 58 3.83 12.62 15.95
N ASP A 59 3.12 13.36 16.79
CA ASP A 59 2.32 12.80 17.87
C ASP A 59 1.07 12.11 17.32
N GLU A 60 0.40 12.72 16.34
CA GLU A 60 -0.73 12.11 15.60
C GLU A 60 -0.29 10.83 14.88
N ALA A 61 0.83 10.88 14.16
CA ALA A 61 1.35 9.72 13.45
C ALA A 61 1.64 8.55 14.41
N LEU A 62 2.22 8.82 15.56
CA LEU A 62 2.49 7.81 16.58
C LEU A 62 1.21 7.31 17.26
N ALA A 63 0.27 8.20 17.57
CA ALA A 63 -1.01 7.83 18.20
C ALA A 63 -1.84 6.91 17.28
N ILE A 64 -1.99 7.27 16.00
CA ILE A 64 -2.65 6.44 14.97
C ILE A 64 -1.96 5.08 14.86
N SER A 65 -0.63 5.07 14.79
CA SER A 65 0.12 3.82 14.68
C SER A 65 -0.12 2.90 15.87
N ARG A 66 -0.06 3.42 17.09
CA ARG A 66 -0.32 2.64 18.31
C ARG A 66 -1.74 2.08 18.34
N GLN A 67 -2.73 2.87 17.97
CA GLN A 67 -4.13 2.43 17.93
C GLN A 67 -4.32 1.31 16.92
N VAL A 68 -3.84 1.46 15.68
CA VAL A 68 -3.96 0.43 14.64
C VAL A 68 -3.20 -0.84 15.03
N ILE A 69 -1.96 -0.73 15.52
CA ILE A 69 -1.15 -1.88 15.94
C ILE A 69 -1.83 -2.63 17.11
N GLY A 70 -2.39 -1.89 18.07
CA GLY A 70 -3.11 -2.48 19.19
C GLY A 70 -4.45 -3.13 18.81
N ARG A 71 -5.09 -2.65 17.73
CA ARG A 71 -6.37 -3.18 17.25
C ARG A 71 -6.24 -4.40 16.36
N CYS A 72 -5.18 -4.45 15.53
CA CYS A 72 -5.01 -5.48 14.50
C CYS A 72 -4.32 -6.73 15.03
N GLU A 73 -4.88 -7.91 14.72
CA GLU A 73 -4.21 -9.21 14.93
C GLU A 73 -3.32 -9.61 13.74
N ILE A 74 -3.46 -8.93 12.60
CA ILE A 74 -2.64 -9.12 11.41
C ILE A 74 -1.40 -8.20 11.43
N PRO A 75 -0.32 -8.54 10.70
CA PRO A 75 0.88 -7.71 10.63
C PRO A 75 0.59 -6.28 10.16
N VAL A 76 1.06 -5.29 10.92
CA VAL A 76 0.95 -3.86 10.55
C VAL A 76 2.31 -3.35 10.11
N ILE A 77 2.35 -2.76 8.90
CA ILE A 77 3.51 -2.07 8.32
C ILE A 77 3.26 -0.58 8.42
N VAL A 78 4.25 0.17 8.90
CA VAL A 78 4.14 1.62 9.07
C VAL A 78 5.05 2.35 8.10
N GLY A 79 4.51 3.28 7.30
CA GLY A 79 5.30 4.20 6.50
C GLY A 79 6.06 5.18 7.40
N VAL A 80 7.38 5.20 7.29
CA VAL A 80 8.25 6.05 8.15
C VAL A 80 9.08 7.06 7.37
N SER A 81 8.81 7.19 6.06
CA SER A 81 9.55 8.12 5.20
C SER A 81 9.45 9.55 5.72
N ALA A 82 10.57 10.21 5.86
CA ALA A 82 10.66 11.58 6.34
C ALA A 82 11.79 12.32 5.59
N PRO A 83 11.77 13.66 5.53
CA PRO A 83 12.84 14.44 4.89
C PRO A 83 14.22 14.21 5.52
N GLY A 84 14.28 13.85 6.80
CA GLY A 84 15.53 13.62 7.52
C GLY A 84 15.51 12.32 8.33
N PHE A 85 16.67 11.67 8.43
CA PHE A 85 16.82 10.38 9.10
C PHE A 85 16.52 10.41 10.60
N ALA A 86 16.64 11.55 11.27
CA ALA A 86 16.32 11.67 12.70
C ALA A 86 14.81 11.44 12.96
N ALA A 87 13.93 12.06 12.14
CA ALA A 87 12.50 11.87 12.25
C ALA A 87 12.11 10.42 11.88
N MET A 88 12.68 9.90 10.78
CA MET A 88 12.49 8.50 10.35
C MET A 88 12.87 7.52 11.48
N ARG A 89 14.04 7.69 12.09
CA ARG A 89 14.51 6.85 13.22
C ARG A 89 13.54 6.89 14.40
N ASN A 90 13.11 8.09 14.80
CA ASN A 90 12.26 8.25 15.96
C ASN A 90 10.93 7.53 15.77
N LEU A 91 10.28 7.71 14.61
CA LEU A 91 9.03 7.03 14.31
C LEU A 91 9.25 5.52 14.15
N ALA A 92 10.27 5.09 13.39
CA ALA A 92 10.54 3.66 13.17
C ALA A 92 10.71 2.91 14.49
N ARG A 93 11.54 3.42 15.42
CA ARG A 93 11.74 2.79 16.72
C ARG A 93 10.46 2.76 17.54
N ALA A 94 9.75 3.88 17.63
CA ALA A 94 8.53 3.98 18.42
C ALA A 94 7.41 3.04 17.94
N VAL A 95 7.26 2.84 16.61
CA VAL A 95 6.25 1.91 16.07
C VAL A 95 6.69 0.46 16.21
N MET A 96 7.98 0.15 16.09
CA MET A 96 8.49 -1.20 16.36
C MET A 96 8.35 -1.58 17.82
N ASP A 97 8.62 -0.66 18.74
CA ASP A 97 8.39 -0.84 20.19
C ASP A 97 6.88 -1.04 20.49
N ALA A 98 6.00 -0.43 19.72
CA ALA A 98 4.55 -0.63 19.81
C ALA A 98 4.07 -1.96 19.20
N GLY A 99 4.93 -2.71 18.50
CA GLY A 99 4.60 -4.02 17.94
C GLY A 99 4.36 -4.07 16.42
N ALA A 100 4.74 -3.02 15.67
CA ALA A 100 4.70 -3.07 14.21
C ALA A 100 5.48 -4.27 13.66
N ALA A 101 5.02 -4.85 12.55
CA ALA A 101 5.70 -5.97 11.89
C ALA A 101 6.96 -5.53 11.13
N GLY A 102 6.96 -4.30 10.64
CA GLY A 102 8.05 -3.68 9.89
C GLY A 102 7.70 -2.27 9.45
N VAL A 103 8.60 -1.64 8.73
CA VAL A 103 8.43 -0.27 8.25
C VAL A 103 8.49 -0.21 6.73
N MET A 104 7.87 0.79 6.11
CA MET A 104 7.97 1.06 4.68
C MET A 104 8.72 2.36 4.45
N ILE A 105 9.69 2.32 3.50
CA ILE A 105 10.56 3.45 3.18
C ILE A 105 10.44 3.76 1.69
N ALA A 106 10.03 5.01 1.41
CA ALA A 106 10.02 5.60 0.09
C ALA A 106 11.25 6.48 -0.10
N PRO A 107 11.93 6.45 -1.26
CA PRO A 107 13.06 7.32 -1.53
C PRO A 107 12.59 8.77 -1.72
N PRO A 108 13.34 9.78 -1.25
CA PRO A 108 13.01 11.17 -1.48
C PRO A 108 13.17 11.55 -2.97
N PRO A 109 12.33 12.44 -3.51
CA PRO A 109 12.31 12.77 -4.94
C PRO A 109 13.57 13.52 -5.43
N SER A 110 14.53 13.77 -4.57
CA SER A 110 15.81 14.45 -4.91
C SER A 110 16.88 13.50 -5.47
N LEU A 111 16.71 12.18 -5.34
CA LEU A 111 17.69 11.20 -5.83
C LEU A 111 17.63 11.08 -7.35
N ARG A 112 18.80 10.98 -7.99
CA ARG A 112 18.93 11.00 -9.46
C ARG A 112 19.74 9.83 -10.03
N THR A 113 20.66 9.26 -9.26
CA THR A 113 21.54 8.19 -9.72
C THR A 113 21.34 6.93 -8.89
N ASP A 114 21.69 5.79 -9.47
CA ASP A 114 21.61 4.49 -8.82
C ASP A 114 22.41 4.46 -7.51
N ASP A 115 23.62 5.04 -7.51
CA ASP A 115 24.45 5.10 -6.31
C ASP A 115 23.86 6.01 -5.22
N GLN A 116 23.20 7.12 -5.58
CA GLN A 116 22.49 7.95 -4.61
C GLN A 116 21.33 7.17 -3.97
N ILE A 117 20.59 6.39 -4.76
CA ILE A 117 19.46 5.59 -4.28
C ILE A 117 19.96 4.51 -3.32
N VAL A 118 20.97 3.75 -3.71
CA VAL A 118 21.54 2.69 -2.86
C VAL A 118 22.09 3.29 -1.57
N THR A 119 22.91 4.36 -1.66
CA THR A 119 23.46 5.06 -0.48
C THR A 119 22.36 5.58 0.45
N TYR A 120 21.26 6.10 -0.09
CA TYR A 120 20.13 6.53 0.71
C TYR A 120 19.56 5.39 1.56
N TYR A 121 19.33 4.21 0.98
CA TYR A 121 18.82 3.08 1.73
C TYR A 121 19.83 2.58 2.78
N HIS A 122 21.12 2.54 2.49
CA HIS A 122 22.15 2.23 3.48
C HIS A 122 22.08 3.19 4.68
N ASN A 123 22.09 4.50 4.43
CA ASN A 123 22.03 5.50 5.49
C ASN A 123 20.69 5.45 6.26
N ALA A 124 19.58 5.19 5.59
CA ALA A 124 18.27 5.04 6.23
C ALA A 124 18.27 3.86 7.21
N ILE A 125 18.79 2.71 6.78
CA ILE A 125 18.84 1.49 7.61
C ILE A 125 19.84 1.64 8.75
N GLU A 126 20.99 2.26 8.53
CA GLU A 126 21.93 2.60 9.60
C GLU A 126 21.23 3.49 10.66
N ALA A 127 20.45 4.47 10.23
CA ALA A 127 19.77 5.39 11.14
C ALA A 127 18.66 4.71 11.96
N ILE A 128 17.82 3.85 11.35
CA ILE A 128 16.68 3.25 12.05
C ILE A 128 17.08 2.02 12.89
N GLY A 129 18.05 1.24 12.41
CA GLY A 129 18.52 -0.03 12.99
C GLY A 129 18.48 -1.16 11.95
N GLY A 130 19.60 -1.84 11.77
CA GLY A 130 19.78 -2.87 10.75
C GLY A 130 18.92 -4.13 10.91
N GLU A 131 18.33 -4.32 12.10
CA GLU A 131 17.47 -5.46 12.46
C GLU A 131 15.98 -5.21 12.18
N ILE A 132 15.59 -3.98 11.84
CA ILE A 132 14.19 -3.63 11.57
C ILE A 132 13.83 -4.08 10.16
N PRO A 133 12.85 -5.00 10.00
CA PRO A 133 12.38 -5.39 8.67
C PRO A 133 11.79 -4.20 7.92
N PHE A 134 12.18 -4.04 6.65
CA PHE A 134 11.63 -2.95 5.86
C PHE A 134 11.18 -3.36 4.47
N VAL A 135 10.26 -2.55 3.95
CA VAL A 135 9.67 -2.59 2.62
C VAL A 135 10.24 -1.44 1.80
N ILE A 136 10.79 -1.73 0.62
CA ILE A 136 11.08 -0.71 -0.38
C ILE A 136 9.78 -0.28 -1.03
N GLN A 137 9.48 1.03 -1.08
CA GLN A 137 8.42 1.56 -1.91
C GLN A 137 8.98 2.05 -3.25
N ASP A 138 8.66 1.34 -4.33
CA ASP A 138 9.07 1.66 -5.70
C ASP A 138 7.89 2.29 -6.45
N TYR A 139 7.74 3.63 -6.34
CA TYR A 139 6.62 4.37 -6.91
C TYR A 139 7.09 5.59 -7.73
N PRO A 140 7.71 5.35 -8.90
CA PRO A 140 8.28 6.43 -9.71
C PRO A 140 7.26 7.45 -10.22
N LEU A 141 6.01 7.05 -10.46
CA LEU A 141 4.94 7.95 -10.91
C LEU A 141 4.69 9.13 -9.94
N THR A 142 4.89 8.93 -8.65
CA THR A 142 4.68 9.97 -7.63
C THR A 142 6.01 10.50 -7.09
N LEU A 143 7.01 9.65 -6.92
CA LEU A 143 8.27 9.98 -6.28
C LEU A 143 9.35 10.44 -7.28
N SER A 144 9.14 10.23 -8.58
CA SER A 144 10.10 10.56 -9.65
C SER A 144 11.47 9.87 -9.52
N VAL A 145 11.57 8.83 -8.70
CA VAL A 145 12.78 8.03 -8.50
C VAL A 145 12.58 6.69 -9.17
N ILE A 146 13.35 6.42 -10.21
CA ILE A 146 13.28 5.17 -10.98
C ILE A 146 14.32 4.19 -10.42
N MET A 147 13.86 3.05 -9.91
CA MET A 147 14.73 1.97 -9.46
C MET A 147 14.71 0.83 -10.48
N THR A 148 15.85 0.59 -11.15
CA THR A 148 15.98 -0.56 -12.04
C THR A 148 15.97 -1.87 -11.24
N PRO A 149 15.66 -3.03 -11.86
CA PRO A 149 15.80 -4.33 -11.19
C PRO A 149 17.20 -4.55 -10.59
N ALA A 150 18.25 -4.01 -11.20
CA ALA A 150 19.61 -4.09 -10.70
C ALA A 150 19.82 -3.28 -9.43
N VAL A 151 19.23 -2.08 -9.33
CA VAL A 151 19.26 -1.24 -8.12
C VAL A 151 18.53 -1.93 -6.98
N ILE A 152 17.31 -2.43 -7.23
CA ILE A 152 16.54 -3.17 -6.23
C ILE A 152 17.32 -4.39 -5.74
N ARG A 153 17.91 -5.19 -6.68
CA ARG A 153 18.75 -6.32 -6.33
C ARG A 153 19.91 -5.92 -5.42
N ARG A 154 20.62 -4.83 -5.75
CA ARG A 154 21.75 -4.33 -4.94
C ARG A 154 21.29 -4.00 -3.52
N ILE A 155 20.22 -3.22 -3.36
CA ILE A 155 19.68 -2.86 -2.04
C ILE A 155 19.30 -4.12 -1.25
N VAL A 156 18.59 -5.06 -1.87
CA VAL A 156 18.13 -6.29 -1.22
C VAL A 156 19.31 -7.16 -0.80
N MET A 157 20.35 -7.29 -1.63
CA MET A 157 21.52 -8.12 -1.31
C MET A 157 22.41 -7.49 -0.24
N ASP A 158 22.56 -6.16 -0.26
CA ASP A 158 23.39 -5.42 0.71
C ASP A 158 22.72 -5.29 2.08
N LEU A 159 21.39 -5.23 2.14
CA LEU A 159 20.61 -4.96 3.35
C LEU A 159 19.69 -6.15 3.71
N PRO A 160 20.12 -7.08 4.56
CA PRO A 160 19.36 -8.31 4.88
C PRO A 160 17.97 -8.06 5.45
N SER A 161 17.73 -6.91 6.10
CA SER A 161 16.41 -6.52 6.61
C SER A 161 15.44 -6.01 5.55
N CYS A 162 15.87 -5.84 4.29
CA CYS A 162 14.95 -5.60 3.18
C CYS A 162 14.21 -6.90 2.83
N VAL A 163 12.98 -7.06 3.23
CA VAL A 163 12.24 -8.31 3.10
C VAL A 163 11.09 -8.25 2.09
N MET A 164 10.72 -7.05 1.65
CA MET A 164 9.60 -6.86 0.75
C MET A 164 9.81 -5.67 -0.19
N LEU A 165 9.27 -5.80 -1.39
CA LEU A 165 9.12 -4.73 -2.37
C LEU A 165 7.64 -4.42 -2.54
N LYS A 166 7.26 -3.18 -2.30
CA LYS A 166 5.99 -2.62 -2.77
C LYS A 166 6.24 -2.07 -4.17
N HIS A 167 5.76 -2.79 -5.17
CA HIS A 167 5.99 -2.50 -6.57
C HIS A 167 4.86 -1.65 -7.15
N GLU A 168 5.19 -0.43 -7.60
CA GLU A 168 4.24 0.53 -8.17
C GLU A 168 4.78 1.20 -9.45
N ASP A 169 5.78 0.60 -10.11
CA ASP A 169 6.33 1.14 -11.35
C ASP A 169 5.36 0.93 -12.53
N TRP A 170 5.49 1.80 -13.53
CA TRP A 170 4.70 1.73 -14.74
C TRP A 170 5.54 2.17 -15.96
N PRO A 171 5.73 1.28 -16.93
CA PRO A 171 5.27 -0.12 -17.02
C PRO A 171 6.09 -1.04 -16.08
N GLY A 172 5.40 -1.90 -15.32
CA GLY A 172 6.01 -2.66 -14.22
C GLY A 172 6.11 -4.17 -14.39
N LEU A 173 5.32 -4.77 -15.31
CA LEU A 173 5.24 -6.23 -15.48
C LEU A 173 6.60 -6.88 -15.75
N GLU A 174 7.42 -6.28 -16.62
CA GLU A 174 8.75 -6.80 -16.94
C GLU A 174 9.74 -6.68 -15.77
N LYS A 175 9.54 -5.68 -14.89
CA LYS A 175 10.38 -5.55 -13.67
C LYS A 175 10.15 -6.72 -12.72
N ILE A 176 8.90 -7.16 -12.53
CA ILE A 176 8.57 -8.34 -11.72
C ILE A 176 9.23 -9.58 -12.34
N SER A 177 9.07 -9.77 -13.65
CA SER A 177 9.68 -10.90 -14.37
C SER A 177 11.21 -10.93 -14.20
N ALA A 178 11.88 -9.77 -14.30
CA ALA A 178 13.34 -9.65 -14.12
C ALA A 178 13.77 -9.98 -12.67
N LEU A 179 13.07 -9.48 -11.67
CA LEU A 179 13.37 -9.78 -10.26
C LEU A 179 13.18 -11.28 -9.96
N ARG A 180 12.12 -11.89 -10.50
CA ARG A 180 11.91 -13.34 -10.36
C ARG A 180 12.97 -14.17 -11.13
N ALA A 181 13.46 -13.67 -12.27
CA ALA A 181 14.59 -14.29 -12.96
C ALA A 181 15.86 -14.27 -12.08
N PHE A 182 16.21 -13.13 -11.50
CA PHE A 182 17.35 -13.04 -10.57
C PHE A 182 17.24 -14.00 -9.38
N GLN A 183 16.02 -14.22 -8.85
CA GLN A 183 15.82 -15.21 -7.78
C GLN A 183 16.05 -16.64 -8.25
N ARG A 184 15.52 -17.01 -9.43
CA ARG A 184 15.73 -18.35 -10.01
C ARG A 184 17.21 -18.63 -10.33
N GLU A 185 17.95 -17.62 -10.73
CA GLU A 185 19.40 -17.69 -11.02
C GLU A 185 20.27 -17.67 -9.75
N GLY A 186 19.67 -17.45 -8.57
CA GLY A 186 20.39 -17.35 -7.30
C GLY A 186 21.15 -16.03 -7.09
N SER A 187 20.95 -15.03 -7.97
CA SER A 187 21.58 -13.71 -7.87
C SER A 187 20.78 -12.70 -7.03
N LEU A 188 19.58 -13.06 -6.62
CA LEU A 188 18.75 -12.32 -5.68
C LEU A 188 18.18 -13.30 -4.63
N ARG A 189 18.34 -12.98 -3.35
CA ARG A 189 17.72 -13.76 -2.27
C ARG A 189 16.17 -13.65 -2.33
N PRO A 190 15.44 -14.55 -1.63
CA PRO A 190 13.99 -14.47 -1.54
C PRO A 190 13.52 -13.08 -1.07
N LEU A 191 12.51 -12.54 -1.74
CA LEU A 191 11.91 -11.24 -1.51
C LEU A 191 10.41 -11.34 -1.79
N SER A 192 9.58 -10.87 -0.86
CA SER A 192 8.16 -10.69 -1.13
C SER A 192 7.96 -9.52 -2.11
N ILE A 193 7.16 -9.71 -3.15
CA ILE A 193 6.79 -8.65 -4.11
C ILE A 193 5.28 -8.48 -4.02
N LEU A 194 4.84 -7.39 -3.40
CA LEU A 194 3.44 -6.98 -3.37
C LEU A 194 3.23 -5.78 -4.28
N THR A 195 2.20 -5.82 -5.09
CA THR A 195 1.95 -4.81 -6.11
C THR A 195 1.03 -3.70 -5.61
N GLY A 196 1.25 -2.50 -6.09
CA GLY A 196 0.52 -1.31 -5.65
C GLY A 196 -0.26 -0.66 -6.79
N ASN A 197 -0.13 0.65 -6.93
CA ASN A 197 -0.76 1.45 -7.98
C ASN A 197 -2.27 1.18 -8.15
N GLY A 198 -3.00 1.09 -7.03
CA GLY A 198 -4.44 0.82 -7.02
C GLY A 198 -4.84 -0.60 -7.43
N GLY A 199 -3.87 -1.49 -7.67
CA GLY A 199 -4.11 -2.82 -8.21
C GLY A 199 -4.43 -2.84 -9.72
N LEU A 200 -4.06 -1.79 -10.45
CA LEU A 200 -4.46 -1.60 -11.85
C LEU A 200 -4.06 -2.74 -12.81
N PHE A 201 -3.03 -3.51 -12.46
CA PHE A 201 -2.52 -4.65 -13.22
C PHE A 201 -2.40 -5.91 -12.39
N LEU A 202 -3.14 -6.01 -11.27
CA LEU A 202 -2.99 -7.09 -10.29
C LEU A 202 -3.12 -8.48 -10.92
N ASP A 203 -4.04 -8.65 -11.85
CA ASP A 203 -4.26 -9.89 -12.60
C ASP A 203 -2.98 -10.38 -13.29
N PHE A 204 -2.38 -9.54 -14.13
CA PHE A 204 -1.12 -9.86 -14.82
C PHE A 204 0.11 -9.83 -13.90
N GLU A 205 0.10 -9.01 -12.87
CA GLU A 205 1.20 -8.98 -11.88
C GLU A 205 1.29 -10.29 -11.10
N MET A 206 0.13 -10.88 -10.74
CA MET A 206 0.08 -12.22 -10.14
C MET A 206 0.64 -13.29 -11.10
N GLU A 207 0.31 -13.23 -12.39
CA GLU A 207 0.85 -14.14 -13.42
C GLU A 207 2.37 -14.02 -13.60
N ARG A 208 2.93 -12.82 -13.38
CA ARG A 208 4.37 -12.57 -13.39
C ARG A 208 5.07 -13.00 -12.10
N GLY A 209 4.30 -13.50 -11.13
CA GLY A 209 4.81 -14.04 -9.88
C GLY A 209 4.86 -13.05 -8.73
N ALA A 210 4.02 -12.02 -8.72
CA ALA A 210 3.78 -11.25 -7.50
C ALA A 210 3.24 -12.17 -6.39
N ASP A 211 3.51 -11.84 -5.12
CA ASP A 211 3.04 -12.59 -3.96
C ASP A 211 1.68 -12.05 -3.46
N GLY A 212 1.17 -10.98 -4.07
CA GLY A 212 -0.09 -10.35 -3.72
C GLY A 212 -0.08 -8.84 -3.95
N ALA A 213 -0.91 -8.11 -3.19
CA ALA A 213 -1.12 -6.67 -3.35
C ALA A 213 -0.83 -5.88 -2.07
N MET A 214 -0.16 -4.73 -2.21
CA MET A 214 -0.04 -3.69 -1.18
C MET A 214 -0.57 -2.38 -1.77
N THR A 215 -1.88 -2.26 -1.80
CA THR A 215 -2.56 -1.17 -2.50
C THR A 215 -3.82 -0.71 -1.79
N GLY A 216 -4.42 0.36 -2.27
CA GLY A 216 -5.50 1.05 -1.59
C GLY A 216 -6.84 1.06 -2.32
N TYR A 217 -7.14 0.09 -3.15
CA TYR A 217 -8.46 -0.01 -3.79
C TYR A 217 -9.58 -0.13 -2.76
N CYS A 218 -10.74 0.50 -3.03
CA CYS A 218 -11.87 0.55 -2.10
C CYS A 218 -12.63 -0.78 -1.91
N PHE A 219 -12.28 -1.81 -2.69
CA PHE A 219 -12.74 -3.20 -2.51
C PHE A 219 -11.55 -4.11 -2.20
N PRO A 220 -11.00 -4.09 -0.96
CA PRO A 220 -9.89 -4.95 -0.56
C PRO A 220 -10.25 -6.45 -0.62
N ASP A 221 -11.50 -6.80 -0.44
CA ASP A 221 -12.06 -8.13 -0.61
C ASP A 221 -11.97 -8.65 -2.06
N MET A 222 -12.16 -7.78 -3.05
CA MET A 222 -11.90 -8.14 -4.46
C MET A 222 -10.42 -8.44 -4.67
N LEU A 223 -9.52 -7.61 -4.12
CA LEU A 223 -8.08 -7.87 -4.23
C LEU A 223 -7.72 -9.22 -3.59
N ALA A 224 -8.29 -9.53 -2.43
CA ALA A 224 -8.07 -10.81 -1.75
C ALA A 224 -8.55 -11.98 -2.60
N ASP A 225 -9.71 -11.87 -3.24
CA ASP A 225 -10.24 -12.91 -4.12
C ASP A 225 -9.41 -13.09 -5.40
N VAL A 226 -8.97 -12.00 -6.06
CA VAL A 226 -8.09 -12.10 -7.24
C VAL A 226 -6.78 -12.79 -6.88
N VAL A 227 -6.16 -12.41 -5.76
CA VAL A 227 -4.92 -13.07 -5.29
C VAL A 227 -5.16 -14.54 -4.99
N ARG A 228 -6.26 -14.89 -4.32
CA ARG A 228 -6.63 -16.28 -4.01
C ARG A 228 -6.88 -17.10 -5.28
N LEU A 229 -7.71 -16.58 -6.19
CA LEU A 229 -8.04 -17.26 -7.45
C LEU A 229 -6.79 -17.48 -8.31
N SER A 230 -5.91 -16.49 -8.39
CA SER A 230 -4.63 -16.62 -9.09
C SER A 230 -3.74 -17.70 -8.48
N ASN A 231 -3.64 -17.75 -7.14
CA ASN A 231 -2.86 -18.79 -6.45
C ASN A 231 -3.46 -20.19 -6.60
N ASP A 232 -4.79 -20.28 -6.74
CA ASP A 232 -5.52 -21.54 -6.98
C ASP A 232 -5.44 -21.99 -8.46
N GLY A 233 -4.78 -21.22 -9.34
CA GLY A 233 -4.68 -21.50 -10.76
C GLY A 233 -5.96 -21.21 -11.55
N LYS A 234 -6.92 -20.52 -10.97
CA LYS A 234 -8.21 -20.16 -11.55
C LYS A 234 -8.13 -18.86 -12.33
N ARG A 235 -7.33 -18.89 -13.39
CA ARG A 235 -6.95 -17.71 -14.17
C ARG A 235 -8.16 -16.93 -14.67
N ASP A 236 -9.07 -17.60 -15.38
CA ASP A 236 -10.21 -16.95 -16.03
C ASP A 236 -11.16 -16.34 -14.97
N GLU A 237 -11.41 -17.04 -13.84
CA GLU A 237 -12.22 -16.52 -12.75
C GLU A 237 -11.58 -15.26 -12.11
N ALA A 238 -10.24 -15.22 -12.00
CA ALA A 238 -9.52 -14.05 -11.47
C ALA A 238 -9.66 -12.85 -12.39
N HIS A 239 -9.49 -13.06 -13.71
CA HIS A 239 -9.66 -12.01 -14.71
C HIS A 239 -11.12 -11.53 -14.82
N ASP A 240 -12.10 -12.41 -14.84
CA ASP A 240 -13.52 -12.04 -14.88
C ASP A 240 -13.91 -11.15 -13.70
N LEU A 241 -13.45 -11.49 -12.48
CA LEU A 241 -13.67 -10.67 -11.31
C LEU A 241 -12.95 -9.32 -11.42
N PHE A 242 -11.70 -9.32 -11.86
CA PHE A 242 -10.90 -8.12 -12.03
C PHE A 242 -11.51 -7.17 -13.05
N ASP A 243 -11.92 -7.69 -14.22
CA ASP A 243 -12.54 -6.92 -15.30
C ASP A 243 -13.83 -6.22 -14.88
N ALA A 244 -14.64 -6.86 -14.02
CA ALA A 244 -15.83 -6.25 -13.46
C ALA A 244 -15.52 -4.98 -12.65
N HIS A 245 -14.39 -4.95 -11.95
CA HIS A 245 -13.93 -3.84 -11.12
C HIS A 245 -13.10 -2.79 -11.88
N LEU A 246 -12.51 -3.14 -13.03
CA LEU A 246 -11.58 -2.29 -13.76
C LEU A 246 -12.10 -0.88 -14.07
N PRO A 247 -13.38 -0.66 -14.42
CA PRO A 247 -13.90 0.70 -14.61
C PRO A 247 -13.80 1.59 -13.37
N LEU A 248 -14.02 1.04 -12.17
CA LEU A 248 -13.90 1.77 -10.91
C LEU A 248 -12.43 1.95 -10.51
N ILE A 249 -11.60 0.92 -10.64
CA ILE A 249 -10.14 1.00 -10.42
C ILE A 249 -9.55 2.13 -11.27
N ARG A 250 -9.86 2.15 -12.58
CA ARG A 250 -9.43 3.22 -13.48
C ARG A 250 -9.87 4.61 -13.00
N TYR A 251 -11.11 4.73 -12.50
CA TYR A 251 -11.63 6.01 -12.02
C TYR A 251 -10.87 6.50 -10.78
N GLU A 252 -10.49 5.60 -9.89
CA GLU A 252 -9.67 5.91 -8.70
C GLU A 252 -8.22 6.30 -9.03
N GLN A 253 -7.70 5.97 -10.22
CA GLN A 253 -6.32 6.29 -10.60
C GLN A 253 -6.13 7.73 -11.07
N GLN A 254 -7.17 8.56 -11.07
CA GLN A 254 -7.05 9.98 -11.38
C GLN A 254 -6.22 10.71 -10.32
N GLN A 255 -5.13 11.34 -10.75
CA GLN A 255 -4.27 12.12 -9.86
C GLN A 255 -5.07 13.28 -9.23
N GLY A 256 -4.85 13.52 -7.94
CA GLY A 256 -5.48 14.60 -7.18
C GLY A 256 -6.87 14.28 -6.61
N VAL A 257 -7.65 13.38 -7.23
CA VAL A 257 -8.99 13.01 -6.74
C VAL A 257 -9.14 11.53 -6.35
N GLY A 258 -8.16 10.70 -6.66
CA GLY A 258 -8.23 9.26 -6.39
C GLY A 258 -8.46 8.91 -4.92
N LEU A 259 -7.78 9.59 -4.00
CA LEU A 259 -7.99 9.38 -2.57
C LEU A 259 -9.40 9.79 -2.13
N ALA A 260 -9.93 10.91 -2.66
CA ALA A 260 -11.29 11.34 -2.39
C ALA A 260 -12.33 10.30 -2.87
N THR A 261 -12.09 9.71 -4.06
CA THR A 261 -12.92 8.62 -4.58
C THR A 261 -12.91 7.42 -3.65
N ARG A 262 -11.74 6.98 -3.21
CA ARG A 262 -11.59 5.83 -2.29
C ARG A 262 -12.30 6.07 -0.96
N LYS A 263 -12.07 7.22 -0.32
CA LYS A 263 -12.71 7.56 0.94
C LYS A 263 -14.24 7.62 0.80
N TYR A 264 -14.75 8.18 -0.30
CA TYR A 264 -16.19 8.21 -0.58
C TYR A 264 -16.78 6.80 -0.67
N VAL A 265 -16.12 5.88 -1.37
CA VAL A 265 -16.62 4.50 -1.45
C VAL A 265 -16.41 3.75 -0.13
N LEU A 266 -15.29 3.93 0.56
CA LEU A 266 -15.06 3.34 1.88
C LEU A 266 -16.10 3.81 2.91
N GLN A 267 -16.52 5.07 2.86
CA GLN A 267 -17.63 5.58 3.68
C GLN A 267 -18.94 4.85 3.35
N LYS A 268 -19.29 4.72 2.07
CA LYS A 268 -20.49 3.97 1.64
C LYS A 268 -20.47 2.51 2.10
N ARG A 269 -19.28 1.90 2.12
CA ARG A 269 -19.06 0.54 2.60
C ARG A 269 -18.98 0.40 4.12
N GLY A 270 -19.11 1.50 4.86
CA GLY A 270 -19.09 1.50 6.33
C GLY A 270 -17.70 1.32 6.96
N ALA A 271 -16.63 1.43 6.19
CA ALA A 271 -15.27 1.35 6.70
C ALA A 271 -14.86 2.58 7.53
N ILE A 272 -15.34 3.75 7.16
CA ILE A 272 -15.10 5.05 7.82
C ILE A 272 -16.39 5.86 7.88
N ALA A 273 -16.54 6.72 8.89
CA ALA A 273 -17.74 7.52 9.06
C ALA A 273 -17.83 8.72 8.09
N HIS A 274 -16.68 9.25 7.68
CA HIS A 274 -16.60 10.45 6.84
C HIS A 274 -15.61 10.25 5.71
N ASP A 275 -15.93 10.77 4.50
CA ASP A 275 -15.00 10.79 3.35
C ASP A 275 -14.01 11.97 3.40
N ALA A 276 -13.94 12.66 4.54
CA ALA A 276 -13.13 13.83 4.75
C ALA A 276 -11.62 13.53 4.55
N GLN A 277 -10.93 14.49 3.95
CA GLN A 277 -9.47 14.55 3.85
C GLN A 277 -8.98 15.78 4.58
N ARG A 278 -7.78 15.72 5.16
CA ARG A 278 -7.14 16.90 5.73
C ARG A 278 -6.60 17.81 4.61
N ALA A 279 -6.74 19.12 4.76
CA ALA A 279 -6.23 20.08 3.79
C ALA A 279 -4.67 20.12 3.77
N PRO A 280 -4.05 20.36 2.61
CA PRO A 280 -4.67 20.56 1.29
C PRO A 280 -5.17 19.23 0.70
N ALA A 281 -6.34 19.25 0.07
CA ALA A 281 -6.97 18.05 -0.45
C ALA A 281 -7.83 18.32 -1.69
N GLY A 282 -7.90 17.33 -2.57
CA GLY A 282 -8.89 17.31 -3.66
C GLY A 282 -10.27 17.03 -3.11
N LYS A 283 -11.31 17.63 -3.72
CA LYS A 283 -12.71 17.38 -3.38
C LYS A 283 -13.44 16.79 -4.58
N LEU A 284 -14.32 15.83 -4.31
CA LEU A 284 -15.25 15.35 -5.34
C LEU A 284 -16.32 16.40 -5.63
N THR A 285 -16.52 16.69 -6.91
CA THR A 285 -17.67 17.44 -7.37
C THR A 285 -18.93 16.58 -7.30
N GLU A 286 -20.11 17.19 -7.39
CA GLU A 286 -21.39 16.46 -7.49
C GLU A 286 -21.40 15.54 -8.72
N THR A 287 -20.85 16.01 -9.84
CA THR A 287 -20.71 15.21 -11.07
C THR A 287 -19.85 13.98 -10.81
N ALA A 288 -18.69 14.14 -10.18
CA ALA A 288 -17.80 13.03 -9.86
C ALA A 288 -18.47 12.00 -8.93
N ARG A 289 -19.21 12.46 -7.91
CA ARG A 289 -20.00 11.56 -7.04
C ARG A 289 -21.04 10.78 -7.85
N ALA A 290 -21.79 11.45 -8.73
CA ALA A 290 -22.76 10.80 -9.59
C ALA A 290 -22.14 9.76 -10.55
N GLU A 291 -20.95 10.04 -11.07
CA GLU A 291 -20.18 9.09 -11.91
C GLU A 291 -19.72 7.87 -11.11
N ILE A 292 -19.20 8.08 -9.89
CA ILE A 292 -18.81 6.97 -8.99
C ILE A 292 -20.05 6.12 -8.68
N ASP A 293 -21.17 6.72 -8.31
CA ASP A 293 -22.41 6.01 -8.03
C ASP A 293 -22.93 5.25 -9.24
N PHE A 294 -22.76 5.80 -10.43
CA PHE A 294 -23.07 5.07 -11.68
C PHE A 294 -22.18 3.84 -11.86
N LEU A 295 -20.87 3.97 -11.61
CA LEU A 295 -19.92 2.84 -11.69
C LEU A 295 -20.25 1.77 -10.65
N LEU A 296 -20.58 2.14 -9.43
CA LEU A 296 -20.99 1.23 -8.37
C LEU A 296 -22.26 0.46 -8.73
N ARG A 297 -23.30 1.13 -9.26
CA ARG A 297 -24.51 0.45 -9.76
C ARG A 297 -24.23 -0.52 -10.92
N ARG A 298 -23.24 -0.23 -11.76
CA ARG A 298 -22.83 -1.16 -12.81
C ARG A 298 -22.07 -2.36 -12.23
N LEU A 299 -21.15 -2.10 -11.30
CA LEU A 299 -20.39 -3.15 -10.62
C LEU A 299 -21.31 -4.10 -9.85
N ALA A 300 -22.35 -3.59 -9.19
CA ALA A 300 -23.33 -4.37 -8.46
C ALA A 300 -24.06 -5.45 -9.29
N LYS A 301 -24.02 -5.36 -10.63
CA LYS A 301 -24.55 -6.41 -11.52
C LYS A 301 -23.66 -7.65 -11.60
N HIS A 302 -22.40 -7.52 -11.22
CA HIS A 302 -21.36 -8.56 -11.31
C HIS A 302 -20.81 -8.94 -9.93
N ASP A 303 -20.76 -7.98 -9.00
CA ASP A 303 -20.29 -8.18 -7.64
C ASP A 303 -21.31 -7.64 -6.62
N PRO A 304 -21.96 -8.52 -5.83
CA PRO A 304 -22.97 -8.11 -4.84
C PRO A 304 -22.41 -7.22 -3.73
N ARG A 305 -21.10 -7.20 -3.51
CA ARG A 305 -20.43 -6.31 -2.55
C ARG A 305 -20.57 -4.84 -2.87
N ALA A 306 -20.98 -4.49 -4.09
CA ALA A 306 -21.25 -3.12 -4.51
C ALA A 306 -22.70 -2.69 -4.33
N HIS A 307 -23.54 -3.49 -3.66
CA HIS A 307 -24.90 -3.11 -3.22
C HIS A 307 -24.82 -2.46 -1.84
N PHE A 308 -25.14 -1.15 -1.74
CA PHE A 308 -25.31 -0.36 -0.51
C PHE A 308 -26.23 0.83 -0.70
#